data_1e6a82b7daaffc63ce8d827628973c88
#
_entry.id   1e6a82b7daaffc63ce8d827628973c88
#
_cell.length_a   1.000
_cell.length_b   1.000
_cell.length_c   1.000
_cell.angle_alpha   90.00
_cell.angle_beta   90.00
_cell.angle_gamma   90.00
#
_symmetry.space_group_name_H-M   'P 1'
#
loop_
_entity.id
_entity.type
_entity.pdbx_description
1 polymer ?
#
loop_
_entity_poly.entity_id
_entity_poly.type
_entity_poly.pdbx_seq_one_letter_code
_entity_poly.pdbx_strand_id
1 'polypeptide(L)'
;MEPGTTLPDKLLSRISIAKSEIYRFQEVRIISHYDADGISSAGVLCNALLRAGKRFHTTMTKSLTKDLISEMAEGCDLLILSDMGSSHLDALEGLPCKVIVLDHHAPPRDSEKVVHVNPHLVGIDGMTSGSASAVCMLLAVEMDERNWDLLGIAFAGIAGDRQAIRGLSGLNQWLFEEGLKRNVVEVRPGSMLPEGELLSGLVGSTDPYVIGVSGSPEGAKVLLEEAGIPVGARAEEIEEAQRMKLSSLLALKLTAQGTPVITLDEVVHERYHFPRWDMSADAFAGLLNACGRSNNEGVGLALALGDEEAMKHAQALRQEYVDEVQAS
;
A
#
# COMPACT_ATOMS: atom_id res chain seq x y z
N MET A 1 -13.68 12.23 23.95
CA MET A 1 -13.29 12.01 22.55
C MET A 1 -12.29 13.10 22.21
N GLU A 2 -11.08 12.73 21.90
CA GLU A 2 -10.13 13.69 21.33
C GLU A 2 -10.72 14.23 20.02
N PRO A 3 -10.46 15.53 19.68
CA PRO A 3 -10.94 16.06 18.40
C PRO A 3 -10.34 15.21 17.28
N GLY A 4 -11.22 14.68 16.38
CA GLY A 4 -10.78 13.87 15.25
C GLY A 4 -9.78 14.62 14.36
N THR A 5 -8.97 13.88 13.65
CA THR A 5 -7.98 14.41 12.70
C THR A 5 -8.68 15.29 11.66
N THR A 6 -8.19 16.51 11.44
CA THR A 6 -8.71 17.42 10.42
C THR A 6 -7.67 17.61 9.31
N LEU A 7 -8.14 17.57 8.06
CA LEU A 7 -7.26 17.81 6.92
C LEU A 7 -7.11 19.32 6.65
N PRO A 8 -5.91 19.77 6.21
CA PRO A 8 -5.71 21.15 5.83
C PRO A 8 -6.59 21.58 4.65
N ASP A 9 -7.25 22.75 4.74
CA ASP A 9 -8.10 23.31 3.66
C ASP A 9 -7.37 23.39 2.33
N LYS A 10 -6.07 23.68 2.36
CA LYS A 10 -5.23 23.75 1.17
C LYS A 10 -5.10 22.39 0.47
N LEU A 11 -5.07 21.27 1.20
CA LEU A 11 -5.09 19.91 0.62
C LEU A 11 -6.44 19.65 -0.06
N LEU A 12 -7.53 19.92 0.64
CA LEU A 12 -8.88 19.73 0.13
C LEU A 12 -9.15 20.56 -1.13
N SER A 13 -8.67 21.80 -1.14
CA SER A 13 -8.74 22.66 -2.33
C SER A 13 -7.99 22.08 -3.53
N ARG A 14 -6.78 21.54 -3.34
CA ARG A 14 -5.99 20.90 -4.40
C ARG A 14 -6.67 19.62 -4.94
N ILE A 15 -7.23 18.82 -4.07
CA ILE A 15 -8.05 17.65 -4.43
C ILE A 15 -9.27 18.06 -5.24
N SER A 16 -9.97 19.12 -4.85
CA SER A 16 -11.14 19.63 -5.58
C SER A 16 -10.77 20.14 -6.97
N ILE A 17 -9.60 20.77 -7.11
CA ILE A 17 -9.06 21.18 -8.43
C ILE A 17 -8.74 19.96 -9.28
N ALA A 18 -8.06 18.95 -8.72
CA ALA A 18 -7.74 17.70 -9.43
C ALA A 18 -9.00 16.99 -9.91
N LYS A 19 -10.00 16.83 -9.04
CA LYS A 19 -11.34 16.31 -9.39
C LYS A 19 -11.94 17.10 -10.56
N SER A 20 -11.95 18.41 -10.47
CA SER A 20 -12.56 19.27 -11.51
C SER A 20 -11.88 19.09 -12.86
N GLU A 21 -10.55 18.99 -12.88
CA GLU A 21 -9.80 18.73 -14.11
C GLU A 21 -10.11 17.33 -14.68
N ILE A 22 -10.19 16.27 -13.85
CA ILE A 22 -10.56 14.92 -14.31
C ILE A 22 -11.93 14.91 -14.99
N TYR A 23 -12.91 15.65 -14.45
CA TYR A 23 -14.24 15.69 -15.06
C TYR A 23 -14.31 16.41 -16.40
N ARG A 24 -13.33 17.26 -16.74
CA ARG A 24 -13.24 17.97 -18.03
C ARG A 24 -12.83 17.07 -19.20
N PHE A 25 -12.14 15.96 -18.91
CA PHE A 25 -11.58 15.07 -19.94
C PHE A 25 -12.26 13.71 -19.91
N GLN A 26 -12.41 13.07 -21.07
CA GLN A 26 -13.00 11.75 -21.19
C GLN A 26 -11.95 10.64 -21.19
N GLU A 27 -10.75 10.96 -21.64
CA GLU A 27 -9.61 10.04 -21.69
C GLU A 27 -8.50 10.53 -20.77
N VAL A 28 -7.91 9.60 -20.03
CA VAL A 28 -6.89 9.86 -19.02
C VAL A 28 -5.73 8.91 -19.23
N ARG A 29 -4.51 9.42 -19.24
CA ARG A 29 -3.32 8.59 -19.11
C ARG A 29 -2.79 8.63 -17.70
N ILE A 30 -2.34 7.48 -17.19
CA ILE A 30 -1.80 7.35 -15.83
C ILE A 30 -0.40 6.77 -15.96
N ILE A 31 0.57 7.38 -15.26
CA ILE A 31 1.88 6.78 -14.98
C ILE A 31 1.96 6.58 -13.48
N SER A 32 2.30 5.37 -13.03
CA SER A 32 2.44 5.05 -11.62
C SER A 32 3.69 4.22 -11.34
N HIS A 33 4.10 4.23 -10.08
CA HIS A 33 5.25 3.46 -9.65
C HIS A 33 4.92 1.96 -9.56
N TYR A 34 5.95 1.11 -9.61
CA TYR A 34 5.81 -0.35 -9.72
C TYR A 34 5.61 -1.08 -8.39
N ASP A 35 5.88 -0.43 -7.26
CA ASP A 35 5.76 -1.02 -5.93
C ASP A 35 4.32 -1.01 -5.38
N ALA A 36 4.16 -1.43 -4.13
CA ALA A 36 2.82 -1.55 -3.55
C ALA A 36 2.09 -0.21 -3.46
N ASP A 37 2.76 0.92 -3.16
CA ASP A 37 2.09 2.22 -3.08
C ASP A 37 1.69 2.72 -4.46
N GLY A 38 2.57 2.58 -5.46
CA GLY A 38 2.25 2.93 -6.85
C GLY A 38 1.14 2.07 -7.45
N ILE A 39 1.19 0.74 -7.26
CA ILE A 39 0.12 -0.17 -7.75
C ILE A 39 -1.21 0.13 -7.05
N SER A 40 -1.19 0.38 -5.73
CA SER A 40 -2.38 0.78 -4.97
C SER A 40 -2.94 2.11 -5.44
N SER A 41 -2.08 3.09 -5.66
CA SER A 41 -2.44 4.40 -6.20
C SER A 41 -3.15 4.29 -7.54
N ALA A 42 -2.54 3.54 -8.48
CA ALA A 42 -3.15 3.24 -9.79
C ALA A 42 -4.48 2.48 -9.65
N GLY A 43 -4.52 1.47 -8.76
CA GLY A 43 -5.73 0.68 -8.51
C GLY A 43 -6.90 1.52 -8.01
N VAL A 44 -6.68 2.41 -7.05
CA VAL A 44 -7.69 3.35 -6.55
C VAL A 44 -8.15 4.30 -7.66
N LEU A 45 -7.21 4.90 -8.39
CA LEU A 45 -7.53 5.83 -9.50
C LEU A 45 -8.33 5.15 -10.62
N CYS A 46 -7.88 3.97 -11.07
CA CYS A 46 -8.55 3.22 -12.14
C CYS A 46 -9.98 2.86 -11.76
N ASN A 47 -10.22 2.37 -10.53
CA ASN A 47 -11.57 2.09 -10.04
C ASN A 47 -12.44 3.35 -10.02
N ALA A 48 -11.93 4.47 -9.50
CA ALA A 48 -12.66 5.73 -9.45
C ALA A 48 -12.99 6.27 -10.85
N LEU A 49 -12.05 6.18 -11.79
CA LEU A 49 -12.24 6.59 -13.18
C LEU A 49 -13.25 5.71 -13.92
N LEU A 50 -13.19 4.37 -13.71
CA LEU A 50 -14.19 3.43 -14.26
C LEU A 50 -15.59 3.80 -13.80
N ARG A 51 -15.77 4.05 -12.50
CA ARG A 51 -17.07 4.44 -11.91
C ARG A 51 -17.56 5.80 -12.41
N ALA A 52 -16.62 6.70 -12.72
CA ALA A 52 -16.92 8.00 -13.33
C ALA A 52 -17.17 7.93 -14.85
N GLY A 53 -17.12 6.72 -15.44
CA GLY A 53 -17.33 6.51 -16.89
C GLY A 53 -16.21 7.06 -17.76
N LYS A 54 -14.98 7.17 -17.24
CA LYS A 54 -13.81 7.62 -17.96
C LYS A 54 -13.09 6.46 -18.64
N ARG A 55 -12.43 6.73 -19.77
CA ARG A 55 -11.47 5.81 -20.39
C ARG A 55 -10.08 6.17 -19.90
N PHE A 56 -9.25 5.16 -19.66
CA PHE A 56 -7.89 5.39 -19.23
C PHE A 56 -6.92 4.35 -19.79
N HIS A 57 -5.66 4.74 -19.84
CA HIS A 57 -4.52 3.86 -20.07
C HIS A 57 -3.53 4.04 -18.94
N THR A 58 -3.07 2.95 -18.34
CA THR A 58 -2.16 2.97 -17.19
C THR A 58 -0.84 2.31 -17.55
N THR A 59 0.26 3.00 -17.29
CA THR A 59 1.63 2.51 -17.44
C THR A 59 2.28 2.48 -16.05
N MET A 60 2.79 1.30 -15.67
CA MET A 60 3.57 1.14 -14.46
C MET A 60 5.06 1.22 -14.80
N THR A 61 5.88 1.87 -13.97
CA THR A 61 7.31 2.02 -14.23
C THR A 61 8.14 2.04 -12.96
N LYS A 62 9.38 1.57 -13.05
CA LYS A 62 10.37 1.66 -11.96
C LYS A 62 11.02 3.03 -11.86
N SER A 63 11.01 3.79 -12.95
CA SER A 63 11.62 5.12 -12.98
C SER A 63 10.93 6.00 -13.99
N LEU A 64 10.76 7.27 -13.64
CA LEU A 64 10.20 8.28 -14.52
C LEU A 64 11.33 8.96 -15.31
N THR A 65 11.36 8.75 -16.62
CA THR A 65 12.34 9.38 -17.52
C THR A 65 11.68 10.47 -18.36
N LYS A 66 12.49 11.43 -18.86
CA LYS A 66 11.96 12.48 -19.75
C LYS A 66 11.38 11.89 -21.04
N ASP A 67 11.97 10.83 -21.55
CA ASP A 67 11.50 10.16 -22.77
C ASP A 67 10.13 9.52 -22.53
N LEU A 68 9.96 8.78 -21.43
CA LEU A 68 8.66 8.21 -21.04
C LEU A 68 7.60 9.29 -20.83
N ILE A 69 7.95 10.40 -20.16
CA ILE A 69 7.04 11.53 -19.96
C ILE A 69 6.58 12.08 -21.31
N SER A 70 7.50 12.27 -22.26
CA SER A 70 7.21 12.82 -23.58
C SER A 70 6.35 11.88 -24.40
N GLU A 71 6.67 10.57 -24.40
CA GLU A 71 5.90 9.53 -25.07
C GLU A 71 4.47 9.45 -24.53
N MET A 72 4.30 9.46 -23.21
CA MET A 72 3.00 9.36 -22.58
C MET A 72 2.15 10.62 -22.74
N ALA A 73 2.78 11.76 -22.95
CA ALA A 73 2.09 13.04 -23.23
C ALA A 73 1.64 13.16 -24.70
N GLU A 74 2.18 12.37 -25.62
CA GLU A 74 1.83 12.44 -27.04
C GLU A 74 0.39 12.03 -27.29
N GLY A 75 -0.42 12.94 -27.84
CA GLY A 75 -1.84 12.71 -28.09
C GLY A 75 -2.68 12.52 -26.81
N CYS A 76 -2.19 13.00 -25.67
CA CYS A 76 -2.86 12.93 -24.40
C CYS A 76 -3.45 14.31 -24.03
N ASP A 77 -4.69 14.34 -23.56
CA ASP A 77 -5.32 15.57 -23.05
C ASP A 77 -5.11 15.75 -21.54
N LEU A 78 -5.11 14.65 -20.78
CA LEU A 78 -4.90 14.61 -19.34
C LEU A 78 -3.93 13.49 -18.96
N LEU A 79 -2.80 13.86 -18.37
CA LEU A 79 -1.81 12.96 -17.79
C LEU A 79 -1.87 13.05 -16.27
N ILE A 80 -2.02 11.90 -15.61
CA ILE A 80 -1.94 11.78 -14.15
C ILE A 80 -0.69 10.99 -13.80
N LEU A 81 0.13 11.52 -12.91
CA LEU A 81 1.23 10.79 -12.30
C LEU A 81 0.83 10.45 -10.86
N SER A 82 0.99 9.21 -10.44
CA SER A 82 0.76 8.79 -9.06
C SER A 82 1.98 8.10 -8.48
N ASP A 83 2.30 8.41 -7.25
CA ASP A 83 3.48 7.94 -6.51
C ASP A 83 4.81 8.31 -7.21
N MET A 84 4.78 9.36 -7.98
CA MET A 84 5.94 9.97 -8.67
C MET A 84 5.54 11.31 -9.29
N GLY A 85 6.54 12.07 -9.72
CA GLY A 85 6.34 13.29 -10.49
C GLY A 85 6.80 14.55 -9.78
N SER A 86 6.79 14.62 -8.47
CA SER A 86 7.18 15.80 -7.69
C SER A 86 8.61 16.27 -7.95
N SER A 87 9.51 15.38 -8.30
CA SER A 87 10.90 15.70 -8.68
C SER A 87 11.07 16.08 -10.16
N HIS A 88 10.04 15.93 -10.99
CA HIS A 88 10.09 16.12 -12.44
C HIS A 88 9.26 17.31 -12.95
N LEU A 89 8.89 18.24 -12.06
CA LEU A 89 8.00 19.34 -12.40
C LEU A 89 8.46 20.15 -13.60
N ASP A 90 9.77 20.38 -13.75
CA ASP A 90 10.31 21.15 -14.89
C ASP A 90 9.99 20.50 -16.25
N ALA A 91 10.03 19.18 -16.33
CA ALA A 91 9.65 18.44 -17.53
C ALA A 91 8.12 18.45 -17.73
N LEU A 92 7.37 18.29 -16.66
CA LEU A 92 5.90 18.22 -16.67
C LEU A 92 5.24 19.55 -17.02
N GLU A 93 5.80 20.67 -16.57
CA GLU A 93 5.32 22.02 -16.88
C GLU A 93 5.44 22.43 -18.36
N GLY A 94 6.31 21.74 -19.10
CA GLY A 94 6.53 21.95 -20.54
C GLY A 94 5.60 21.15 -21.45
N LEU A 95 4.77 20.24 -20.89
CA LEU A 95 3.91 19.37 -21.68
C LEU A 95 2.72 20.11 -22.31
N PRO A 96 2.24 19.68 -23.49
CA PRO A 96 1.10 20.28 -24.17
C PRO A 96 -0.25 19.88 -23.56
N CYS A 97 -0.28 18.89 -22.68
CA CYS A 97 -1.48 18.39 -22.02
C CYS A 97 -1.65 18.92 -20.59
N LYS A 98 -2.83 18.74 -20.02
CA LYS A 98 -3.05 18.99 -18.59
C LYS A 98 -2.37 17.89 -17.76
N VAL A 99 -1.69 18.31 -16.68
CA VAL A 99 -0.98 17.37 -15.81
C VAL A 99 -1.48 17.48 -14.38
N ILE A 100 -1.70 16.31 -13.76
CA ILE A 100 -1.98 16.14 -12.33
C ILE A 100 -0.88 15.27 -11.74
N VAL A 101 -0.29 15.68 -10.62
CA VAL A 101 0.68 14.89 -9.84
C VAL A 101 0.07 14.61 -8.48
N LEU A 102 -0.09 13.33 -8.15
CA LEU A 102 -0.58 12.79 -6.88
C LEU A 102 0.58 12.04 -6.24
N ASP A 103 1.38 12.71 -5.44
CA ASP A 103 2.67 12.18 -4.98
C ASP A 103 2.88 12.55 -3.52
N HIS A 104 3.77 11.81 -2.85
CA HIS A 104 4.08 12.00 -1.44
C HIS A 104 5.58 12.21 -1.17
N HIS A 105 6.41 12.05 -2.18
CA HIS A 105 7.84 12.32 -2.07
C HIS A 105 8.11 13.80 -1.86
N ALA A 106 9.15 14.13 -1.06
CA ALA A 106 9.50 15.52 -0.76
C ALA A 106 9.80 16.30 -2.06
N PRO A 107 8.95 17.29 -2.42
CA PRO A 107 9.13 18.03 -3.67
C PRO A 107 10.21 19.10 -3.51
N PRO A 108 11.01 19.39 -4.54
CA PRO A 108 11.96 20.50 -4.51
C PRO A 108 11.26 21.86 -4.48
N ARG A 109 10.04 21.95 -5.01
CA ARG A 109 9.20 23.13 -5.09
C ARG A 109 7.73 22.76 -5.35
N ASP A 110 6.85 23.73 -5.33
CA ASP A 110 5.49 23.63 -5.85
C ASP A 110 5.42 24.04 -7.34
N SER A 111 4.28 23.82 -7.98
CA SER A 111 4.00 24.24 -9.36
C SER A 111 2.69 25.02 -9.46
N GLU A 112 2.69 26.05 -10.31
CA GLU A 112 1.48 26.79 -10.69
C GLU A 112 0.85 26.25 -11.98
N LYS A 113 1.60 25.48 -12.78
CA LYS A 113 1.16 24.92 -14.08
C LYS A 113 0.58 23.53 -13.97
N VAL A 114 1.15 22.72 -13.06
CA VAL A 114 0.72 21.35 -12.78
C VAL A 114 -0.21 21.36 -11.57
N VAL A 115 -1.29 20.59 -11.63
CA VAL A 115 -2.11 20.34 -10.43
C VAL A 115 -1.33 19.41 -9.52
N HIS A 116 -0.59 19.99 -8.58
CA HIS A 116 0.32 19.27 -7.71
C HIS A 116 -0.32 19.03 -6.34
N VAL A 117 -0.74 17.79 -6.09
CA VAL A 117 -1.30 17.35 -4.82
C VAL A 117 -0.23 16.54 -4.10
N ASN A 118 0.34 17.13 -3.04
CA ASN A 118 1.40 16.50 -2.27
C ASN A 118 1.27 16.92 -0.80
N PRO A 119 1.26 15.97 0.15
CA PRO A 119 1.13 16.24 1.59
C PRO A 119 2.17 17.22 2.12
N HIS A 120 3.42 17.15 1.66
CA HIS A 120 4.49 18.06 2.08
C HIS A 120 4.15 19.55 1.82
N LEU A 121 3.40 19.86 0.77
CA LEU A 121 3.02 21.24 0.43
C LEU A 121 2.02 21.86 1.40
N VAL A 122 1.48 21.04 2.30
CA VAL A 122 0.46 21.45 3.28
C VAL A 122 0.84 21.10 4.72
N GLY A 123 2.11 20.75 4.95
CA GLY A 123 2.65 20.51 6.30
C GLY A 123 2.39 19.10 6.85
N ILE A 124 1.98 18.15 6.00
CA ILE A 124 1.90 16.73 6.33
C ILE A 124 3.17 16.07 5.80
N ASP A 125 3.85 15.28 6.62
CA ASP A 125 5.00 14.50 6.16
C ASP A 125 4.54 13.35 5.27
N GLY A 126 4.83 13.44 3.98
CA GLY A 126 4.47 12.43 2.99
C GLY A 126 5.14 11.08 3.25
N MET A 127 6.31 11.06 3.88
CA MET A 127 7.05 9.81 4.14
C MET A 127 6.50 8.99 5.31
N THR A 128 5.67 9.59 6.17
CA THR A 128 5.16 8.92 7.37
C THR A 128 3.67 9.05 7.60
N SER A 129 3.01 10.02 6.95
CA SER A 129 1.68 10.47 7.35
C SER A 129 0.72 10.70 6.18
N GLY A 130 1.12 10.34 4.96
CA GLY A 130 0.29 10.51 3.77
C GLY A 130 0.95 9.95 2.52
N SER A 131 0.79 8.64 2.26
CA SER A 131 1.30 7.97 1.06
C SER A 131 0.59 8.44 -0.23
N ALA A 132 1.13 8.10 -1.38
CA ALA A 132 0.48 8.45 -2.66
C ALA A 132 -0.88 7.75 -2.81
N SER A 133 -1.01 6.50 -2.36
CA SER A 133 -2.30 5.80 -2.35
C SER A 133 -3.33 6.47 -1.44
N ALA A 134 -2.90 7.05 -0.31
CA ALA A 134 -3.77 7.86 0.54
C ALA A 134 -4.24 9.15 -0.16
N VAL A 135 -3.36 9.82 -0.90
CA VAL A 135 -3.71 10.99 -1.72
C VAL A 135 -4.71 10.61 -2.82
N CYS A 136 -4.47 9.49 -3.52
CA CYS A 136 -5.37 8.96 -4.54
C CYS A 136 -6.73 8.57 -3.93
N MET A 137 -6.74 7.99 -2.73
CA MET A 137 -7.97 7.63 -2.01
C MET A 137 -8.79 8.87 -1.64
N LEU A 138 -8.14 9.93 -1.14
CA LEU A 138 -8.82 11.20 -0.85
C LEU A 138 -9.47 11.79 -2.11
N LEU A 139 -8.77 11.73 -3.25
CA LEU A 139 -9.33 12.15 -4.54
C LEU A 139 -10.51 11.26 -4.97
N ALA A 140 -10.38 9.95 -4.83
CA ALA A 140 -11.44 9.00 -5.21
C ALA A 140 -12.72 9.22 -4.41
N VAL A 141 -12.64 9.39 -3.09
CA VAL A 141 -13.83 9.63 -2.25
C VAL A 141 -14.43 11.02 -2.50
N GLU A 142 -13.61 12.02 -2.82
CA GLU A 142 -14.09 13.33 -3.24
C GLU A 142 -14.80 13.27 -4.61
N MET A 143 -14.42 12.34 -5.48
CA MET A 143 -15.12 12.10 -6.75
C MET A 143 -16.49 11.43 -6.52
N ASP A 144 -16.55 10.41 -5.66
CA ASP A 144 -17.76 9.67 -5.33
C ASP A 144 -17.60 8.94 -3.98
N GLU A 145 -18.53 9.18 -3.05
CA GLU A 145 -18.49 8.53 -1.72
C GLU A 145 -18.56 6.99 -1.77
N ARG A 146 -19.09 6.40 -2.84
CA ARG A 146 -19.06 4.94 -3.03
C ARG A 146 -17.66 4.37 -3.08
N ASN A 147 -16.65 5.21 -3.38
CA ASN A 147 -15.25 4.80 -3.44
C ASN A 147 -14.64 4.49 -2.06
N TRP A 148 -15.34 4.72 -0.95
CA TRP A 148 -14.88 4.28 0.37
C TRP A 148 -14.60 2.78 0.45
N ASP A 149 -15.22 1.97 -0.37
CA ASP A 149 -14.95 0.53 -0.47
C ASP A 149 -13.57 0.18 -1.04
N LEU A 150 -12.85 1.16 -1.62
CA LEU A 150 -11.47 1.03 -2.12
C LEU A 150 -10.41 1.24 -1.03
N LEU A 151 -10.82 1.58 0.20
CA LEU A 151 -9.90 1.92 1.28
C LEU A 151 -8.86 0.82 1.54
N GLY A 152 -9.24 -0.46 1.40
CA GLY A 152 -8.31 -1.58 1.55
C GLY A 152 -7.16 -1.56 0.54
N ILE A 153 -7.41 -1.11 -0.69
CA ILE A 153 -6.36 -0.94 -1.71
C ILE A 153 -5.41 0.18 -1.30
N ALA A 154 -5.94 1.33 -0.86
CA ALA A 154 -5.11 2.44 -0.41
C ALA A 154 -4.25 2.06 0.80
N PHE A 155 -4.81 1.30 1.73
CA PHE A 155 -4.06 0.83 2.91
C PHE A 155 -2.99 -0.21 2.57
N ALA A 156 -3.13 -0.96 1.47
CA ALA A 156 -2.05 -1.80 0.98
C ALA A 156 -0.83 -0.95 0.56
N GLY A 157 -1.04 0.22 -0.04
CA GLY A 157 0.04 1.17 -0.33
C GLY A 157 0.65 1.76 0.95
N ILE A 158 -0.19 2.25 1.90
CA ILE A 158 0.26 2.76 3.20
C ILE A 158 1.12 1.74 3.95
N ALA A 159 0.72 0.45 3.94
CA ALA A 159 1.47 -0.64 4.56
C ALA A 159 2.75 -0.96 3.76
N GLY A 160 2.70 -0.92 2.43
CA GLY A 160 3.84 -1.11 1.54
C GLY A 160 4.97 -0.12 1.82
N ASP A 161 4.63 1.13 2.11
CA ASP A 161 5.53 2.22 2.50
C ASP A 161 5.85 2.22 4.01
N ARG A 162 5.37 1.21 4.75
CA ARG A 162 5.61 1.05 6.19
C ARG A 162 5.09 2.23 7.04
N GLN A 163 4.14 3.02 6.53
CA GLN A 163 3.61 4.21 7.23
C GLN A 163 2.60 3.90 8.35
N ALA A 164 2.20 2.62 8.50
CA ALA A 164 1.28 2.17 9.55
C ALA A 164 1.99 1.63 10.81
N ILE A 165 3.29 1.33 10.74
CA ILE A 165 4.04 0.57 11.75
C ILE A 165 4.08 1.25 13.12
N ARG A 166 4.20 2.57 13.16
CA ARG A 166 4.28 3.36 14.42
C ARG A 166 2.97 4.05 14.77
N GLY A 167 1.87 3.51 14.28
CA GLY A 167 0.57 4.15 14.33
C GLY A 167 0.37 5.11 13.16
N LEU A 168 -0.88 5.35 12.86
CA LEU A 168 -1.27 6.24 11.76
C LEU A 168 -1.20 7.70 12.21
N SER A 169 -0.94 8.60 11.26
CA SER A 169 -0.96 10.05 11.47
C SER A 169 -1.37 10.78 10.19
N GLY A 170 -1.69 12.07 10.30
CA GLY A 170 -2.00 12.94 9.17
C GLY A 170 -3.14 12.43 8.29
N LEU A 171 -2.89 12.35 6.98
CA LEU A 171 -3.90 11.89 6.01
C LEU A 171 -4.26 10.42 6.22
N ASN A 172 -3.28 9.56 6.52
CA ASN A 172 -3.50 8.13 6.76
C ASN A 172 -4.43 7.91 7.96
N GLN A 173 -4.22 8.67 9.04
CA GLN A 173 -5.07 8.64 10.23
C GLN A 173 -6.50 9.11 9.91
N TRP A 174 -6.64 10.19 9.17
CA TRP A 174 -7.95 10.69 8.75
C TRP A 174 -8.74 9.65 7.96
N LEU A 175 -8.11 9.02 6.97
CA LEU A 175 -8.74 7.96 6.18
C LEU A 175 -9.17 6.78 7.04
N PHE A 176 -8.35 6.40 8.02
CA PHE A 176 -8.67 5.35 8.97
C PHE A 176 -9.90 5.69 9.83
N GLU A 177 -9.91 6.87 10.45
CA GLU A 177 -11.04 7.32 11.28
C GLU A 177 -12.36 7.38 10.48
N GLU A 178 -12.30 7.85 9.25
CA GLU A 178 -13.45 7.88 8.36
C GLU A 178 -13.88 6.47 7.90
N GLY A 179 -12.91 5.58 7.68
CA GLY A 179 -13.16 4.17 7.36
C GLY A 179 -13.84 3.41 8.50
N LEU A 180 -13.42 3.66 9.75
CA LEU A 180 -14.07 3.08 10.94
C LEU A 180 -15.53 3.51 11.06
N LYS A 181 -15.83 4.80 10.85
CA LYS A 181 -17.21 5.32 10.89
C LYS A 181 -18.11 4.65 9.83
N ARG A 182 -17.53 4.16 8.74
CA ARG A 182 -18.23 3.50 7.63
C ARG A 182 -18.19 1.97 7.71
N ASN A 183 -17.53 1.40 8.73
CA ASN A 183 -17.34 -0.04 8.89
C ASN A 183 -16.67 -0.70 7.69
N VAL A 184 -15.74 -0.01 7.01
CA VAL A 184 -14.98 -0.56 5.88
C VAL A 184 -13.59 -1.04 6.28
N VAL A 185 -13.19 -0.82 7.52
CA VAL A 185 -11.94 -1.30 8.12
C VAL A 185 -12.19 -1.80 9.54
N GLU A 186 -11.51 -2.87 9.92
CA GLU A 186 -11.47 -3.43 11.28
C GLU A 186 -10.03 -3.38 11.80
N VAL A 187 -9.87 -3.07 13.08
CA VAL A 187 -8.57 -3.16 13.75
C VAL A 187 -8.44 -4.51 14.41
N ARG A 188 -7.38 -5.21 14.10
CA ARG A 188 -6.99 -6.45 14.78
C ARG A 188 -5.73 -6.22 15.60
N PRO A 189 -5.60 -6.87 16.76
CA PRO A 189 -4.38 -6.75 17.56
C PRO A 189 -3.15 -7.08 16.73
N GLY A 190 -2.10 -6.31 16.91
CA GLY A 190 -0.81 -6.57 16.32
C GLY A 190 -0.27 -7.93 16.76
N SER A 191 0.39 -8.61 15.87
CA SER A 191 0.94 -9.93 16.14
C SER A 191 2.22 -10.15 15.34
N MET A 192 3.26 -10.66 16.00
CA MET A 192 4.44 -11.21 15.32
C MET A 192 4.10 -12.46 14.49
N LEU A 193 2.88 -12.98 14.65
CA LEU A 193 2.48 -14.22 14.02
C LEU A 193 1.95 -13.96 12.61
N PRO A 194 2.27 -14.83 11.65
CA PRO A 194 1.64 -14.79 10.34
C PRO A 194 0.14 -15.02 10.45
N GLU A 195 -0.63 -14.55 9.50
CA GLU A 195 -2.04 -14.83 9.35
C GLU A 195 -2.24 -16.24 8.75
N GLY A 196 -3.36 -16.89 9.09
CA GLY A 196 -3.70 -18.19 8.56
C GLY A 196 -2.87 -19.34 9.17
N GLU A 197 -2.41 -20.29 8.35
CA GLU A 197 -1.64 -21.45 8.82
C GLU A 197 -0.26 -21.04 9.35
N LEU A 198 -0.01 -21.33 10.63
CA LEU A 198 1.19 -20.87 11.31
C LEU A 198 2.48 -21.48 10.76
N LEU A 199 2.48 -22.78 10.41
CA LEU A 199 3.68 -23.43 9.90
C LEU A 199 4.14 -22.79 8.59
N SER A 200 3.25 -22.72 7.60
CA SER A 200 3.58 -22.16 6.28
C SER A 200 3.92 -20.67 6.37
N GLY A 201 3.21 -19.93 7.22
CA GLY A 201 3.47 -18.52 7.45
C GLY A 201 4.83 -18.25 8.10
N LEU A 202 5.26 -19.05 9.07
CA LEU A 202 6.58 -18.96 9.71
C LEU A 202 7.70 -19.34 8.73
N VAL A 203 7.51 -20.41 7.97
CA VAL A 203 8.46 -20.84 6.93
C VAL A 203 8.58 -19.77 5.84
N GLY A 204 7.44 -19.20 5.40
CA GLY A 204 7.39 -18.19 4.35
C GLY A 204 7.73 -16.76 4.80
N SER A 205 8.08 -16.54 6.08
CA SER A 205 8.40 -15.20 6.57
C SER A 205 9.72 -14.69 5.98
N THR A 206 9.68 -13.52 5.34
CA THR A 206 10.85 -12.83 4.79
C THR A 206 11.09 -11.47 5.46
N ASP A 207 10.07 -10.93 6.10
CA ASP A 207 10.12 -9.69 6.87
C ASP A 207 9.16 -9.78 8.08
N PRO A 208 9.69 -10.03 9.29
CA PRO A 208 11.11 -10.27 9.58
C PRO A 208 11.59 -11.67 9.15
N TYR A 209 12.84 -11.74 8.68
CA TYR A 209 13.51 -13.02 8.48
C TYR A 209 14.01 -13.55 9.83
N VAL A 210 13.62 -14.75 10.21
CA VAL A 210 13.97 -15.41 11.49
C VAL A 210 14.92 -16.56 11.23
N ILE A 211 16.21 -16.40 11.58
CA ILE A 211 17.24 -17.42 11.38
C ILE A 211 16.83 -18.73 12.03
N GLY A 212 16.89 -19.83 11.26
CA GLY A 212 16.52 -21.18 11.70
C GLY A 212 15.01 -21.45 11.80
N VAL A 213 14.18 -20.49 11.31
CA VAL A 213 12.71 -20.66 11.21
C VAL A 213 12.26 -20.34 9.78
N SER A 214 12.60 -19.15 9.29
CA SER A 214 12.32 -18.76 7.91
C SER A 214 13.06 -19.67 6.93
N GLY A 215 12.35 -20.23 5.96
CA GLY A 215 12.88 -21.25 5.04
C GLY A 215 13.10 -22.64 5.65
N SER A 216 12.81 -22.85 6.94
CA SER A 216 13.07 -24.13 7.63
C SER A 216 11.79 -24.73 8.20
N PRO A 217 11.14 -25.69 7.50
CA PRO A 217 9.97 -26.39 8.04
C PRO A 217 10.25 -27.06 9.38
N GLU A 218 11.43 -27.64 9.56
CA GLU A 218 11.82 -28.31 10.81
C GLU A 218 12.02 -27.30 11.94
N GLY A 219 12.67 -26.15 11.66
CA GLY A 219 12.84 -25.11 12.68
C GLY A 219 11.51 -24.44 13.08
N ALA A 220 10.61 -24.25 12.13
CA ALA A 220 9.27 -23.75 12.43
C ALA A 220 8.44 -24.75 13.24
N LYS A 221 8.52 -26.07 12.95
CA LYS A 221 7.87 -27.11 13.76
C LYS A 221 8.37 -27.11 15.20
N VAL A 222 9.69 -27.11 15.40
CA VAL A 222 10.28 -27.03 16.74
C VAL A 222 9.76 -25.81 17.51
N LEU A 223 9.68 -24.66 16.86
CA LEU A 223 9.18 -23.42 17.47
C LEU A 223 7.71 -23.54 17.89
N LEU A 224 6.86 -24.14 17.04
CA LEU A 224 5.46 -24.40 17.35
C LEU A 224 5.30 -25.40 18.51
N GLU A 225 6.09 -26.48 18.53
CA GLU A 225 6.12 -27.44 19.63
C GLU A 225 6.53 -26.78 20.95
N GLU A 226 7.58 -25.97 20.95
CA GLU A 226 8.01 -25.20 22.13
C GLU A 226 6.90 -24.26 22.62
N ALA A 227 6.11 -23.68 21.72
CA ALA A 227 4.96 -22.87 22.07
C ALA A 227 3.74 -23.68 22.56
N GLY A 228 3.74 -25.00 22.39
CA GLY A 228 2.62 -25.88 22.68
C GLY A 228 1.49 -25.79 21.65
N ILE A 229 1.85 -25.50 20.38
CA ILE A 229 0.91 -25.29 19.28
C ILE A 229 0.98 -26.47 18.31
N PRO A 230 -0.15 -27.07 17.91
CA PRO A 230 -0.17 -28.12 16.89
C PRO A 230 0.34 -27.61 15.53
N VAL A 231 1.07 -28.46 14.80
CA VAL A 231 1.71 -28.11 13.52
C VAL A 231 0.71 -27.60 12.46
N GLY A 232 -0.54 -28.09 12.46
CA GLY A 232 -1.58 -27.65 11.53
C GLY A 232 -2.45 -26.49 12.04
N ALA A 233 -2.08 -25.86 13.16
CA ALA A 233 -2.90 -24.81 13.75
C ALA A 233 -2.87 -23.52 12.91
N ARG A 234 -4.00 -22.82 12.93
CA ARG A 234 -4.15 -21.48 12.33
C ARG A 234 -4.03 -20.41 13.42
N ALA A 235 -3.56 -19.24 13.02
CA ALA A 235 -3.35 -18.12 13.95
C ALA A 235 -4.62 -17.67 14.67
N GLU A 236 -5.79 -17.85 14.05
CA GLU A 236 -7.08 -17.49 14.59
C GLU A 236 -7.61 -18.51 15.63
N GLU A 237 -7.05 -19.73 15.65
CA GLU A 237 -7.53 -20.88 16.44
C GLU A 237 -6.75 -21.09 17.73
N ILE A 238 -5.58 -20.46 17.89
CA ILE A 238 -4.72 -20.65 19.06
C ILE A 238 -5.16 -19.80 20.25
N GLU A 239 -4.94 -20.36 21.46
CA GLU A 239 -5.22 -19.65 22.72
C GLU A 239 -4.28 -18.46 22.93
N GLU A 240 -4.73 -17.46 23.67
CA GLU A 240 -3.94 -16.27 23.97
C GLU A 240 -2.58 -16.57 24.64
N ALA A 241 -2.57 -17.56 25.55
CA ALA A 241 -1.32 -18.01 26.18
C ALA A 241 -0.31 -18.59 25.16
N GLN A 242 -0.78 -19.35 24.18
CA GLN A 242 0.03 -19.89 23.10
C GLN A 242 0.53 -18.78 22.18
N ARG A 243 -0.33 -17.82 21.85
CA ARG A 243 -0.01 -16.62 21.05
C ARG A 243 1.11 -15.82 21.71
N MET A 244 0.98 -15.50 23.00
CA MET A 244 1.99 -14.76 23.75
C MET A 244 3.31 -15.52 23.81
N LYS A 245 3.26 -16.85 24.03
CA LYS A 245 4.46 -17.67 24.10
C LYS A 245 5.21 -17.73 22.78
N LEU A 246 4.50 -17.96 21.66
CA LEU A 246 5.10 -18.00 20.33
C LEU A 246 5.69 -16.63 19.93
N SER A 247 4.98 -15.54 20.21
CA SER A 247 5.50 -14.18 20.00
C SER A 247 6.76 -13.90 20.80
N SER A 248 6.81 -14.36 22.06
CA SER A 248 7.99 -14.22 22.91
C SER A 248 9.19 -15.01 22.38
N LEU A 249 8.96 -16.23 21.90
CA LEU A 249 10.01 -17.06 21.30
C LEU A 249 10.56 -16.45 20.02
N LEU A 250 9.70 -15.90 19.17
CA LEU A 250 10.11 -15.16 17.97
C LEU A 250 10.92 -13.91 18.32
N ALA A 251 10.46 -13.11 19.29
CA ALA A 251 11.18 -11.92 19.76
C ALA A 251 12.57 -12.28 20.31
N LEU A 252 12.69 -13.38 21.07
CA LEU A 252 13.98 -13.87 21.57
C LEU A 252 14.91 -14.27 20.42
N LYS A 253 14.42 -14.99 19.40
CA LYS A 253 15.22 -15.36 18.23
C LYS A 253 15.69 -14.14 17.45
N LEU A 254 14.79 -13.17 17.18
CA LEU A 254 15.11 -11.91 16.51
C LEU A 254 16.16 -11.11 17.30
N THR A 255 16.02 -11.04 18.61
CA THR A 255 17.00 -10.35 19.48
C THR A 255 18.35 -11.09 19.44
N ALA A 256 18.35 -12.41 19.51
CA ALA A 256 19.58 -13.22 19.48
C ALA A 256 20.34 -13.11 18.16
N GLN A 257 19.66 -12.86 17.04
CA GLN A 257 20.30 -12.62 15.74
C GLN A 257 20.74 -11.16 15.54
N GLY A 258 20.54 -10.28 16.53
CA GLY A 258 20.95 -8.88 16.48
C GLY A 258 19.96 -7.93 15.81
N THR A 259 18.70 -8.34 15.67
CA THR A 259 17.65 -7.47 15.11
C THR A 259 17.48 -6.23 15.98
N PRO A 260 17.52 -5.01 15.43
CA PRO A 260 17.31 -3.79 16.18
C PRO A 260 15.96 -3.76 16.90
N VAL A 261 15.91 -3.19 18.10
CA VAL A 261 14.66 -3.09 18.90
C VAL A 261 13.54 -2.42 18.13
N ILE A 262 13.86 -1.41 17.32
CA ILE A 262 12.88 -0.71 16.47
C ILE A 262 12.16 -1.67 15.48
N THR A 263 12.87 -2.68 14.98
CA THR A 263 12.27 -3.69 14.10
C THR A 263 11.34 -4.63 14.86
N LEU A 264 11.58 -4.86 16.15
CA LEU A 264 10.68 -5.64 17.01
C LEU A 264 9.35 -4.93 17.24
N ASP A 265 9.37 -3.63 17.46
CA ASP A 265 8.16 -2.81 17.55
C ASP A 265 7.39 -2.82 16.23
N GLU A 266 8.10 -2.83 15.10
CA GLU A 266 7.53 -2.89 13.76
C GLU A 266 6.80 -4.22 13.47
N VAL A 267 7.18 -5.31 14.13
CA VAL A 267 6.53 -6.62 13.94
C VAL A 267 5.19 -6.72 14.71
N VAL A 268 5.00 -5.93 15.76
CA VAL A 268 3.84 -6.00 16.67
C VAL A 268 2.90 -4.78 16.50
N HIS A 269 2.82 -4.23 15.31
CA HIS A 269 1.88 -3.13 15.06
C HIS A 269 0.43 -3.61 14.85
N GLU A 270 -0.55 -2.73 15.10
CA GLU A 270 -1.96 -2.99 14.81
C GLU A 270 -2.15 -3.35 13.34
N ARG A 271 -2.98 -4.36 13.07
CA ARG A 271 -3.32 -4.78 11.71
C ARG A 271 -4.66 -4.22 11.29
N TYR A 272 -4.68 -3.61 10.12
CA TYR A 272 -5.89 -3.06 9.51
C TYR A 272 -6.46 -4.09 8.53
N HIS A 273 -7.59 -4.69 8.91
CA HIS A 273 -8.29 -5.70 8.12
C HIS A 273 -9.44 -5.08 7.34
N PHE A 274 -9.59 -5.49 6.10
CA PHE A 274 -10.60 -4.99 5.18
C PHE A 274 -11.57 -6.10 4.80
N PRO A 275 -12.82 -6.10 5.34
CA PRO A 275 -13.77 -7.18 5.13
C PRO A 275 -14.10 -7.46 3.66
N ARG A 276 -14.12 -6.41 2.82
CA ARG A 276 -14.35 -6.57 1.39
C ARG A 276 -13.33 -7.48 0.71
N TRP A 277 -12.07 -7.42 1.13
CA TRP A 277 -10.95 -8.16 0.55
C TRP A 277 -10.60 -9.42 1.33
N ASP A 278 -11.21 -9.58 2.50
CA ASP A 278 -10.92 -10.62 3.49
C ASP A 278 -9.41 -10.78 3.77
N MET A 279 -8.73 -9.64 3.87
CA MET A 279 -7.29 -9.62 4.17
C MET A 279 -6.86 -8.34 4.88
N SER A 280 -5.69 -8.39 5.50
CA SER A 280 -5.05 -7.21 6.08
C SER A 280 -4.34 -6.36 5.01
N ALA A 281 -4.09 -5.09 5.36
CA ALA A 281 -3.28 -4.19 4.56
C ALA A 281 -1.89 -4.76 4.25
N ASP A 282 -1.24 -5.36 5.26
CA ASP A 282 0.10 -5.97 5.13
C ASP A 282 0.11 -7.15 4.17
N ALA A 283 -0.91 -8.03 4.28
CA ALA A 283 -1.05 -9.17 3.37
C ALA A 283 -1.25 -8.71 1.92
N PHE A 284 -2.09 -7.70 1.71
CA PHE A 284 -2.33 -7.12 0.39
C PHE A 284 -1.07 -6.43 -0.16
N ALA A 285 -0.39 -5.62 0.65
CA ALA A 285 0.89 -5.00 0.30
C ALA A 285 1.93 -6.04 -0.13
N GLY A 286 2.01 -7.17 0.58
CA GLY A 286 2.89 -8.28 0.24
C GLY A 286 2.62 -8.88 -1.14
N LEU A 287 1.35 -9.01 -1.55
CA LEU A 287 0.98 -9.47 -2.89
C LEU A 287 1.37 -8.45 -3.96
N LEU A 288 1.06 -7.17 -3.76
CA LEU A 288 1.36 -6.11 -4.72
C LEU A 288 2.88 -5.92 -4.88
N ASN A 289 3.64 -5.96 -3.79
CA ASN A 289 5.11 -5.89 -3.84
C ASN A 289 5.72 -7.09 -4.59
N ALA A 290 5.18 -8.30 -4.41
CA ALA A 290 5.62 -9.46 -5.17
C ALA A 290 5.37 -9.27 -6.68
N CYS A 291 4.19 -8.78 -7.06
CA CYS A 291 3.89 -8.45 -8.45
C CYS A 291 4.88 -7.43 -9.03
N GLY A 292 5.13 -6.33 -8.32
CA GLY A 292 6.05 -5.29 -8.80
C GLY A 292 7.49 -5.77 -8.93
N ARG A 293 8.00 -6.50 -7.94
CA ARG A 293 9.37 -7.04 -7.94
C ARG A 293 9.61 -8.08 -9.04
N SER A 294 8.57 -8.84 -9.40
CA SER A 294 8.62 -9.85 -10.47
C SER A 294 8.34 -9.29 -11.86
N ASN A 295 8.26 -7.97 -12.05
CA ASN A 295 7.87 -7.27 -13.29
C ASN A 295 6.49 -7.73 -13.81
N ASN A 296 5.56 -7.95 -12.90
CA ASN A 296 4.17 -8.33 -13.14
C ASN A 296 3.19 -7.30 -12.56
N GLU A 297 3.51 -6.02 -12.65
CA GLU A 297 2.72 -4.90 -12.09
C GLU A 297 1.29 -4.91 -12.60
N GLY A 298 1.09 -5.37 -13.86
CA GLY A 298 -0.22 -5.55 -14.47
C GLY A 298 -1.10 -6.56 -13.72
N VAL A 299 -0.52 -7.62 -13.14
CA VAL A 299 -1.23 -8.58 -12.28
C VAL A 299 -1.65 -7.89 -10.98
N GLY A 300 -0.75 -7.11 -10.36
CA GLY A 300 -1.06 -6.32 -9.18
C GLY A 300 -2.20 -5.31 -9.42
N LEU A 301 -2.18 -4.62 -10.58
CA LEU A 301 -3.26 -3.71 -10.95
C LEU A 301 -4.58 -4.44 -11.20
N ALA A 302 -4.55 -5.58 -11.91
CA ALA A 302 -5.75 -6.40 -12.13
C ALA A 302 -6.34 -6.91 -10.79
N LEU A 303 -5.47 -7.33 -9.86
CA LEU A 303 -5.88 -7.69 -8.50
C LEU A 303 -6.58 -6.52 -7.79
N ALA A 304 -6.00 -5.31 -7.84
CA ALA A 304 -6.60 -4.11 -7.26
C ALA A 304 -7.93 -3.70 -7.95
N LEU A 305 -8.14 -4.11 -9.19
CA LEU A 305 -9.41 -3.95 -9.90
C LEU A 305 -10.45 -5.04 -9.56
N GLY A 306 -10.07 -6.05 -8.78
CA GLY A 306 -10.96 -7.11 -8.30
C GLY A 306 -11.00 -8.35 -9.20
N ASP A 307 -9.98 -8.60 -10.01
CA ASP A 307 -9.86 -9.80 -10.82
C ASP A 307 -9.46 -11.00 -9.95
N GLU A 308 -10.33 -12.03 -9.90
CA GLU A 308 -10.11 -13.23 -9.09
C GLU A 308 -8.95 -14.11 -9.60
N GLU A 309 -8.70 -14.14 -10.90
CA GLU A 309 -7.57 -14.90 -11.46
C GLU A 309 -6.24 -14.20 -11.16
N ALA A 310 -6.24 -12.85 -11.13
CA ALA A 310 -5.08 -12.08 -10.71
C ALA A 310 -4.71 -12.36 -9.24
N MET A 311 -5.68 -12.64 -8.36
CA MET A 311 -5.41 -13.04 -6.98
C MET A 311 -4.58 -14.33 -6.91
N LYS A 312 -4.96 -15.36 -7.66
CA LYS A 312 -4.23 -16.63 -7.69
C LYS A 312 -2.81 -16.44 -8.25
N HIS A 313 -2.70 -15.61 -9.28
CA HIS A 313 -1.40 -15.32 -9.89
C HIS A 313 -0.49 -14.53 -8.94
N ALA A 314 -1.01 -13.51 -8.27
CA ALA A 314 -0.26 -12.74 -7.27
C ALA A 314 0.21 -13.61 -6.09
N GLN A 315 -0.61 -14.57 -5.64
CA GLN A 315 -0.21 -15.54 -4.61
C GLN A 315 0.93 -16.43 -5.08
N ALA A 316 0.90 -16.90 -6.34
CA ALA A 316 1.98 -17.70 -6.91
C ALA A 316 3.28 -16.89 -7.01
N LEU A 317 3.22 -15.64 -7.52
CA LEU A 317 4.37 -14.74 -7.57
C LEU A 317 4.96 -14.43 -6.18
N ARG A 318 4.09 -14.30 -5.17
CA ARG A 318 4.56 -14.12 -3.79
C ARG A 318 5.29 -15.36 -3.29
N GLN A 319 4.80 -16.57 -3.59
CA GLN A 319 5.47 -17.81 -3.20
C GLN A 319 6.82 -17.94 -3.90
N GLU A 320 6.90 -17.70 -5.21
CA GLU A 320 8.16 -17.70 -5.96
C GLU A 320 9.18 -16.72 -5.37
N TYR A 321 8.75 -15.51 -5.03
CA TYR A 321 9.61 -14.51 -4.38
C TYR A 321 10.12 -14.98 -3.01
N VAL A 322 9.26 -15.61 -2.20
CA VAL A 322 9.66 -16.19 -0.90
C VAL A 322 10.70 -17.29 -1.11
N ASP A 323 10.48 -18.19 -2.07
CA ASP A 323 11.40 -19.29 -2.39
C ASP A 323 12.78 -18.77 -2.85
N GLU A 324 12.81 -17.71 -3.68
CA GLU A 324 14.06 -17.06 -4.11
C GLU A 324 14.83 -16.44 -2.94
N VAL A 325 14.14 -15.72 -2.05
CA VAL A 325 14.77 -15.11 -0.86
C VAL A 325 15.33 -16.16 0.08
N GLN A 326 14.64 -17.32 0.21
CA GLN A 326 15.08 -18.42 1.06
C GLN A 326 16.26 -19.21 0.46
N ALA A 327 16.43 -19.20 -0.86
CA ALA A 327 17.52 -19.88 -1.55
C ALA A 327 18.83 -19.07 -1.59
N SER A 328 18.77 -17.76 -1.29
CA SER A 328 19.92 -16.83 -1.30
C SER A 328 20.61 -16.71 0.06
#